data_67f5123b441b4add020f66cb1b9b35bd
#
_entry.id   67f5123b441b4add020f66cb1b9b35bd
#
_cell.length_a   1.000
_cell.length_b   1.000
_cell.length_c   1.000
_cell.angle_alpha   90.00
_cell.angle_beta   90.00
_cell.angle_gamma   90.00
#
_symmetry.space_group_name_H-M   'P 1'
#
loop_
_entity.id
_entity.type
_entity.pdbx_description
1 polymer ?
#
loop_
_entity_poly.entity_id
_entity_poly.type
_entity_poly.pdbx_seq_one_letter_code
_entity_poly.pdbx_strand_id
1 'polypeptide(L)'
;EVTGSEPENPDGTEPSMYRVWSGTSEIMEIYDDFPRTGVYWWRVRCLDEDGNALGVWSEARRMEMPVDGWETGLFGDSISHGGGRMSFSPSDALYNLVSYLDEPAVNLAQSGDTSRRMAERFEADVLPFRLRYLLIMGGTNSLRGGEDPEEVIGDLRYIGDKCRENGIKPI
;
A
#
# COMPACT_ATOMS: atom_id res chain seq x y z
N GLU A 1 -0.68 3.45 -15.44
CA GLU A 1 -1.82 2.59 -15.07
C GLU A 1 -1.35 1.21 -14.64
N VAL A 2 -2.16 0.56 -13.83
CA VAL A 2 -1.99 -0.83 -13.41
C VAL A 2 -3.21 -1.63 -13.89
N THR A 3 -2.96 -2.82 -14.41
CA THR A 3 -3.99 -3.71 -14.96
C THR A 3 -3.95 -5.09 -14.30
N GLY A 4 -5.11 -5.74 -14.15
CA GLY A 4 -5.24 -7.09 -13.59
C GLY A 4 -4.90 -8.22 -14.57
N SER A 5 -4.69 -7.89 -15.84
CA SER A 5 -4.22 -8.77 -16.90
C SER A 5 -3.28 -8.01 -17.82
N GLU A 6 -2.54 -8.70 -18.65
CA GLU A 6 -1.71 -8.03 -19.68
C GLU A 6 -2.59 -7.11 -20.53
N PRO A 7 -2.19 -5.83 -20.74
CA PRO A 7 -3.00 -4.89 -21.51
C PRO A 7 -3.25 -5.38 -22.93
N GLU A 8 -4.51 -5.32 -23.37
CA GLU A 8 -4.94 -5.74 -24.71
C GLU A 8 -4.54 -4.75 -25.81
N ASN A 9 -4.12 -3.55 -25.43
CA ASN A 9 -3.76 -2.46 -26.33
C ASN A 9 -2.33 -1.93 -26.08
N PRO A 10 -1.28 -2.75 -26.29
CA PRO A 10 0.10 -2.40 -25.91
C PRO A 10 0.62 -1.13 -26.60
N ASP A 11 0.18 -0.87 -27.84
CA ASP A 11 0.63 0.28 -28.63
C ASP A 11 -0.40 1.42 -28.66
N GLY A 12 -1.45 1.31 -27.84
CA GLY A 12 -2.55 2.27 -27.80
C GLY A 12 -2.27 3.50 -26.94
N THR A 13 -3.15 4.50 -27.09
CA THR A 13 -3.20 5.68 -26.22
C THR A 13 -4.33 5.60 -25.19
N GLU A 14 -5.31 4.72 -25.43
CA GLU A 14 -6.44 4.54 -24.54
C GLU A 14 -6.07 3.70 -23.31
N PRO A 15 -6.78 3.89 -22.19
CA PRO A 15 -6.66 3.00 -21.04
C PRO A 15 -7.05 1.57 -21.40
N SER A 16 -6.40 0.57 -20.77
CA SER A 16 -6.80 -0.83 -20.91
C SER A 16 -8.17 -1.10 -20.27
N MET A 17 -8.93 -2.01 -20.86
CA MET A 17 -10.17 -2.51 -20.24
C MET A 17 -9.91 -3.28 -18.94
N TYR A 18 -8.71 -3.80 -18.75
CA TYR A 18 -8.27 -4.52 -17.53
C TYR A 18 -7.71 -3.61 -16.46
N ARG A 19 -7.84 -2.29 -16.60
CA ARG A 19 -7.33 -1.32 -15.63
C ARG A 19 -8.00 -1.48 -14.27
N VAL A 20 -7.18 -1.69 -13.25
CA VAL A 20 -7.60 -1.76 -11.84
C VAL A 20 -7.21 -0.50 -11.06
N TRP A 21 -6.21 0.23 -11.54
CA TRP A 21 -5.73 1.46 -10.93
C TRP A 21 -5.08 2.39 -11.95
N SER A 22 -5.16 3.70 -11.70
CA SER A 22 -4.39 4.72 -12.43
C SER A 22 -4.09 5.92 -11.53
N GLY A 23 -2.92 6.50 -11.71
CA GLY A 23 -2.51 7.72 -11.04
C GLY A 23 -1.52 8.51 -11.90
N THR A 24 -1.25 9.73 -11.50
CA THR A 24 -0.25 10.61 -12.10
C THR A 24 0.75 11.05 -11.04
N SER A 25 2.01 11.23 -11.42
CA SER A 25 3.06 11.69 -10.53
C SER A 25 4.07 12.53 -11.29
N GLU A 26 4.51 13.63 -10.69
CA GLU A 26 5.58 14.47 -11.21
C GLU A 26 6.97 13.93 -10.88
N ILE A 27 7.08 13.05 -9.90
CA ILE A 27 8.35 12.55 -9.34
C ILE A 27 8.62 11.08 -9.62
N MET A 28 7.87 10.45 -10.54
CA MET A 28 8.00 9.02 -10.88
C MET A 28 7.75 8.04 -9.73
N GLU A 29 7.18 8.50 -8.63
CA GLU A 29 6.79 7.68 -7.49
C GLU A 29 5.30 7.85 -7.22
N ILE A 30 4.62 6.74 -6.93
CA ILE A 30 3.19 6.72 -6.69
C ILE A 30 2.95 5.98 -5.38
N TYR A 31 2.27 6.65 -4.44
CA TYR A 31 1.99 6.17 -3.08
C TYR A 31 0.51 5.83 -2.86
N ASP A 32 -0.23 5.57 -3.92
CA ASP A 32 -1.67 5.42 -3.86
C ASP A 32 -2.13 3.99 -3.53
N ASP A 33 -3.43 3.90 -3.24
CA ASP A 33 -4.18 2.69 -2.96
C ASP A 33 -4.26 1.79 -4.19
N PHE A 34 -3.27 0.92 -4.31
CA PHE A 34 -3.34 -0.08 -5.34
C PHE A 34 -3.21 -1.48 -4.72
N PRO A 35 -3.73 -2.53 -5.36
CA PRO A 35 -3.74 -3.86 -4.78
C PRO A 35 -2.34 -4.31 -4.37
N ARG A 36 -2.19 -4.79 -3.13
CA ARG A 36 -0.89 -5.18 -2.57
C ARG A 36 -0.54 -6.63 -2.78
N THR A 37 -1.49 -7.41 -3.27
CA THR A 37 -1.32 -8.85 -3.49
C THR A 37 -1.81 -9.24 -4.87
N GLY A 38 -1.18 -10.26 -5.48
CA GLY A 38 -1.57 -10.76 -6.78
C GLY A 38 -0.58 -10.46 -7.89
N VAL A 39 -1.00 -10.75 -9.10
CA VAL A 39 -0.21 -10.52 -10.32
C VAL A 39 -0.85 -9.38 -11.09
N TYR A 40 -0.04 -8.41 -11.41
CA TYR A 40 -0.46 -7.20 -12.12
C TYR A 40 0.52 -6.85 -13.22
N TRP A 41 0.10 -5.96 -14.13
CA TRP A 41 0.96 -5.32 -15.10
C TRP A 41 0.89 -3.81 -14.90
N TRP A 42 2.00 -3.13 -15.06
CA TRP A 42 2.05 -1.68 -15.01
C TRP A 42 2.72 -1.13 -16.26
N ARG A 43 2.27 0.03 -16.66
CA ARG A 43 2.84 0.81 -17.76
C ARG A 43 2.70 2.30 -17.49
N VAL A 44 3.55 3.09 -18.11
CA VAL A 44 3.58 4.54 -17.95
C VAL A 44 3.53 5.23 -19.30
N ARG A 45 3.12 6.48 -19.30
CA ARG A 45 3.26 7.40 -20.45
C ARG A 45 3.46 8.81 -19.93
N CYS A 46 4.05 9.69 -20.77
CA CYS A 46 4.15 11.10 -20.47
C CYS A 46 2.82 11.80 -20.74
N LEU A 47 2.54 12.81 -19.94
CA LEU A 47 1.44 13.76 -20.12
C LEU A 47 2.01 15.15 -20.27
N ASP A 48 1.30 16.04 -20.98
CA ASP A 48 1.58 17.47 -20.98
C ASP A 48 0.99 18.14 -19.70
N GLU A 49 1.17 19.47 -19.59
CA GLU A 49 0.69 20.25 -18.46
C GLU A 49 -0.85 20.27 -18.36
N ASP A 50 -1.54 20.01 -19.45
CA ASP A 50 -3.01 19.93 -19.53
C ASP A 50 -3.53 18.49 -19.28
N GLY A 51 -2.63 17.51 -19.08
CA GLY A 51 -2.97 16.12 -18.84
C GLY A 51 -3.19 15.27 -20.10
N ASN A 52 -2.89 15.81 -21.29
CA ASN A 52 -3.01 15.07 -22.55
C ASN A 52 -1.81 14.14 -22.75
N ALA A 53 -2.04 13.00 -23.39
CA ALA A 53 -0.98 12.04 -23.66
C ALA A 53 0.04 12.55 -24.69
N LEU A 54 1.31 12.50 -24.34
CA LEU A 54 2.45 12.79 -25.22
C LEU A 54 3.04 11.50 -25.82
N GLY A 55 2.23 10.74 -26.53
CA GLY A 55 2.63 9.49 -27.16
C GLY A 55 1.89 8.28 -26.64
N VAL A 56 2.46 7.10 -26.91
CA VAL A 56 1.89 5.80 -26.53
C VAL A 56 2.33 5.36 -25.14
N TRP A 57 1.70 4.33 -24.61
CA TRP A 57 2.15 3.67 -23.38
C TRP A 57 3.53 3.03 -23.54
N SER A 58 4.29 2.95 -22.47
CA SER A 58 5.46 2.09 -22.39
C SER A 58 5.07 0.62 -22.57
N GLU A 59 6.06 -0.23 -22.86
CA GLU A 59 5.88 -1.67 -22.71
C GLU A 59 5.37 -1.99 -21.30
N ALA A 60 4.37 -2.87 -21.23
CA ALA A 60 3.80 -3.30 -19.95
C ALA A 60 4.78 -4.23 -19.23
N ARG A 61 4.96 -4.00 -17.94
CA ARG A 61 5.81 -4.83 -17.08
C ARG A 61 4.95 -5.61 -16.10
N ARG A 62 5.15 -6.94 -16.09
CA ARG A 62 4.53 -7.80 -15.09
C ARG A 62 5.19 -7.59 -13.74
N MET A 63 4.37 -7.50 -12.69
CA MET A 63 4.82 -7.53 -11.31
C MET A 63 3.99 -8.53 -10.52
N GLU A 64 4.58 -9.08 -9.48
CA GLU A 64 3.94 -10.01 -8.56
C GLU A 64 4.37 -9.64 -7.15
N MET A 65 3.38 -9.51 -6.27
CA MET A 65 3.62 -9.24 -4.85
C MET A 65 3.70 -10.59 -4.13
N PRO A 66 4.90 -11.04 -3.72
CA PRO A 66 5.03 -12.30 -2.99
C PRO A 66 4.36 -12.16 -1.63
N VAL A 67 3.47 -13.10 -1.33
CA VAL A 67 2.76 -13.14 -0.04
C VAL A 67 3.38 -14.14 0.94
N ASP A 68 4.22 -15.03 0.45
CA ASP A 68 4.89 -16.07 1.24
C ASP A 68 6.32 -15.65 1.63
N GLY A 69 6.79 -16.19 2.75
CA GLY A 69 8.17 -15.98 3.22
C GLY A 69 8.35 -14.79 4.16
N TRP A 70 7.28 -14.13 4.54
CA TRP A 70 7.29 -13.04 5.50
C TRP A 70 6.93 -13.54 6.91
N GLU A 71 7.59 -13.05 7.93
CA GLU A 71 7.31 -13.37 9.33
C GLU A 71 6.62 -12.21 10.04
N THR A 72 7.06 -10.98 9.77
CA THR A 72 6.56 -9.76 10.40
C THR A 72 5.97 -8.80 9.37
N GLY A 73 4.83 -8.20 9.68
CA GLY A 73 4.24 -7.09 8.94
C GLY A 73 4.32 -5.79 9.72
N LEU A 74 4.54 -4.69 9.02
CA LEU A 74 4.39 -3.34 9.55
C LEU A 74 3.12 -2.72 8.97
N PHE A 75 2.15 -2.41 9.82
CA PHE A 75 0.83 -1.93 9.44
C PHE A 75 0.52 -0.61 10.12
N GLY A 76 0.28 0.44 9.34
CA GLY A 76 0.13 1.78 9.87
C GLY A 76 -0.06 2.85 8.82
N ASP A 77 0.20 4.09 9.22
CA ASP A 77 0.07 5.29 8.40
C ASP A 77 1.41 5.72 7.77
N SER A 78 1.54 7.02 7.41
CA SER A 78 2.74 7.59 6.80
C SER A 78 4.01 7.45 7.65
N ILE A 79 3.89 7.37 8.97
CA ILE A 79 5.05 7.20 9.87
C ILE A 79 5.69 5.85 9.63
N SER A 80 4.86 4.81 9.53
CA SER A 80 5.28 3.44 9.27
C SER A 80 5.60 3.19 7.79
N HIS A 81 4.90 3.87 6.86
CA HIS A 81 5.14 3.74 5.43
C HIS A 81 6.58 4.19 5.08
N GLY A 82 7.01 5.33 5.61
CA GLY A 82 8.38 5.80 5.43
C GLY A 82 8.54 7.30 5.71
N GLY A 83 8.75 7.69 6.98
CA GLY A 83 9.19 9.04 7.34
C GLY A 83 8.10 10.04 7.73
N GLY A 84 6.85 9.68 7.87
CA GLY A 84 5.82 10.56 8.41
C GLY A 84 5.43 11.70 7.45
N ARG A 85 5.62 12.96 7.88
CA ARG A 85 5.18 14.15 7.11
C ARG A 85 5.78 14.24 5.70
N MET A 86 7.01 13.79 5.56
CA MET A 86 7.70 13.66 4.26
C MET A 86 7.82 12.17 3.99
N SER A 87 6.76 11.56 3.49
CA SER A 87 6.78 10.14 3.17
C SER A 87 7.80 9.84 2.08
N PHE A 88 8.75 8.99 2.42
CA PHE A 88 9.70 8.44 1.47
C PHE A 88 9.18 7.13 0.91
N SER A 89 9.67 6.73 -0.23
CA SER A 89 9.37 5.42 -0.80
C SER A 89 9.73 4.29 0.20
N PRO A 90 8.91 3.24 0.34
CA PRO A 90 9.28 2.05 1.09
C PRO A 90 10.57 1.39 0.61
N SER A 91 11.05 1.72 -0.58
CA SER A 91 12.36 1.32 -1.09
C SER A 91 13.54 2.08 -0.48
N ASP A 92 13.29 3.22 0.18
CA ASP A 92 14.31 3.94 0.92
C ASP A 92 14.53 3.29 2.28
N ALA A 93 15.54 2.41 2.34
CA ALA A 93 15.85 1.61 3.52
C ALA A 93 16.11 2.46 4.78
N LEU A 94 16.57 3.70 4.64
CA LEU A 94 16.85 4.58 5.77
C LEU A 94 15.58 4.96 6.54
N TYR A 95 14.46 5.09 5.86
CA TYR A 95 13.17 5.50 6.43
C TYR A 95 12.17 4.34 6.54
N ASN A 96 12.54 3.16 6.09
CA ASN A 96 11.70 1.97 6.15
C ASN A 96 12.04 1.16 7.41
N LEU A 97 11.14 1.16 8.39
CA LEU A 97 11.35 0.48 9.67
C LEU A 97 11.66 -1.02 9.52
N VAL A 98 11.07 -1.68 8.52
CA VAL A 98 11.31 -3.12 8.29
C VAL A 98 12.76 -3.43 7.92
N SER A 99 13.52 -2.44 7.43
CA SER A 99 14.95 -2.59 7.13
C SER A 99 15.84 -2.77 8.38
N TYR A 100 15.30 -2.54 9.58
CA TYR A 100 15.98 -2.67 10.86
C TYR A 100 15.56 -3.94 11.63
N LEU A 101 14.70 -4.76 11.03
CA LEU A 101 14.30 -6.04 11.62
C LEU A 101 15.22 -7.16 11.11
N ASP A 102 15.56 -8.10 11.98
CA ASP A 102 16.43 -9.22 11.65
C ASP A 102 15.68 -10.36 10.90
N GLU A 103 14.37 -10.41 11.04
CA GLU A 103 13.51 -11.38 10.36
C GLU A 103 12.91 -10.83 9.05
N PRO A 104 12.48 -11.70 8.14
CA PRO A 104 11.79 -11.27 6.92
C PRO A 104 10.53 -10.46 7.24
N ALA A 105 10.52 -9.20 6.83
CA ALA A 105 9.44 -8.28 7.15
C ALA A 105 8.92 -7.53 5.93
N VAL A 106 7.60 -7.31 5.89
CA VAL A 106 6.91 -6.60 4.81
C VAL A 106 6.28 -5.30 5.33
N ASN A 107 6.43 -4.22 4.57
CA ASN A 107 5.78 -2.95 4.88
C ASN A 107 4.40 -2.91 4.22
N LEU A 108 3.35 -3.00 5.04
CA LEU A 108 1.94 -2.92 4.67
C LEU A 108 1.31 -1.59 5.11
N ALA A 109 2.12 -0.65 5.58
CA ALA A 109 1.65 0.67 5.95
C ALA A 109 1.28 1.51 4.73
N GLN A 110 0.38 2.48 4.92
CA GLN A 110 -0.09 3.36 3.86
C GLN A 110 -0.15 4.80 4.34
N SER A 111 0.49 5.68 3.57
CA SER A 111 0.50 7.10 3.87
C SER A 111 -0.92 7.69 3.84
N GLY A 112 -1.28 8.44 4.88
CA GLY A 112 -2.59 9.07 5.00
C GLY A 112 -3.67 8.23 5.67
N ASP A 113 -3.38 6.99 6.05
CA ASP A 113 -4.37 6.13 6.72
C ASP A 113 -4.86 6.72 8.03
N THR A 114 -6.18 6.66 8.21
CA THR A 114 -6.86 6.78 9.50
C THR A 114 -6.99 5.39 10.14
N SER A 115 -7.31 5.34 11.43
CA SER A 115 -7.59 4.08 12.12
C SER A 115 -8.71 3.28 11.46
N ARG A 116 -9.75 3.99 10.99
CA ARG A 116 -10.87 3.42 10.25
C ARG A 116 -10.42 2.77 8.94
N ARG A 117 -9.63 3.48 8.13
CA ARG A 117 -9.10 2.91 6.88
C ARG A 117 -8.21 1.71 7.12
N MET A 118 -7.37 1.75 8.16
CA MET A 118 -6.58 0.58 8.56
C MET A 118 -7.49 -0.61 8.90
N ALA A 119 -8.56 -0.41 9.69
CA ALA A 119 -9.50 -1.47 10.03
C ALA A 119 -10.20 -2.06 8.78
N GLU A 120 -10.64 -1.21 7.85
CA GLU A 120 -11.33 -1.62 6.63
C GLU A 120 -10.48 -2.45 5.68
N ARG A 121 -9.18 -2.11 5.53
CA ARG A 121 -8.28 -2.83 4.63
C ARG A 121 -7.53 -4.02 5.27
N PHE A 122 -7.70 -4.25 6.56
CA PHE A 122 -6.94 -5.29 7.29
C PHE A 122 -7.04 -6.67 6.64
N GLU A 123 -8.24 -7.13 6.32
CA GLU A 123 -8.43 -8.48 5.78
C GLU A 123 -7.81 -8.66 4.40
N ALA A 124 -7.92 -7.64 3.55
CA ALA A 124 -7.38 -7.69 2.19
C ALA A 124 -5.84 -7.56 2.15
N ASP A 125 -5.28 -6.70 3.02
CA ASP A 125 -3.88 -6.32 2.94
C ASP A 125 -2.97 -7.09 3.90
N VAL A 126 -3.52 -7.69 4.97
CA VAL A 126 -2.73 -8.38 6.00
C VAL A 126 -2.87 -9.89 5.93
N LEU A 127 -4.10 -10.41 5.86
CA LEU A 127 -4.34 -11.86 5.97
C LEU A 127 -3.68 -12.71 4.89
N PRO A 128 -3.55 -12.26 3.63
CA PRO A 128 -2.88 -13.05 2.59
C PRO A 128 -1.44 -13.42 2.92
N PHE A 129 -0.75 -12.60 3.72
CA PHE A 129 0.66 -12.77 4.09
C PHE A 129 0.91 -13.83 5.18
N ARG A 130 -0.13 -14.28 5.88
CA ARG A 130 -0.02 -15.31 6.93
C ARG A 130 1.08 -15.04 7.95
N LEU A 131 1.17 -13.81 8.39
CA LEU A 131 2.22 -13.31 9.27
C LEU A 131 2.16 -13.95 10.66
N ARG A 132 3.32 -14.04 11.30
CA ARG A 132 3.43 -14.40 12.71
C ARG A 132 3.24 -13.19 13.63
N TYR A 133 3.76 -12.04 13.22
CA TYR A 133 3.70 -10.79 13.97
C TYR A 133 3.16 -9.66 13.10
N LEU A 134 2.44 -8.74 13.73
CA LEU A 134 2.02 -7.50 13.10
C LEU A 134 2.32 -6.33 14.04
N LEU A 135 3.26 -5.46 13.63
CA LEU A 135 3.50 -4.17 14.28
C LEU A 135 2.43 -3.20 13.79
N ILE A 136 1.63 -2.67 14.73
CA ILE A 136 0.50 -1.79 14.44
C ILE A 136 0.82 -0.41 14.98
N MET A 137 0.93 0.58 14.10
CA MET A 137 1.17 1.96 14.48
C MET A 137 0.31 2.91 13.66
N GLY A 138 -0.77 3.41 14.26
CA GLY A 138 -1.73 4.27 13.57
C GLY A 138 -2.58 5.08 14.53
N GLY A 139 -3.52 5.87 13.96
CA GLY A 139 -4.41 6.74 14.71
C GLY A 139 -4.02 8.22 14.68
N THR A 140 -2.80 8.55 14.28
CA THR A 140 -2.32 9.93 14.22
C THR A 140 -3.19 10.80 13.32
N ASN A 141 -3.54 10.30 12.13
CA ASN A 141 -4.37 11.05 11.18
C ASN A 141 -5.80 11.23 11.67
N SER A 142 -6.37 10.18 12.28
CA SER A 142 -7.71 10.24 12.90
C SER A 142 -7.78 11.31 13.99
N LEU A 143 -6.86 11.28 14.95
CA LEU A 143 -6.83 12.26 16.06
C LEU A 143 -6.57 13.69 15.57
N ARG A 144 -5.70 13.87 14.57
CA ARG A 144 -5.47 15.18 13.94
C ARG A 144 -6.67 15.65 13.13
N GLY A 145 -7.46 14.73 12.58
CA GLY A 145 -8.73 15.00 11.91
C GLY A 145 -9.87 15.36 12.84
N GLY A 146 -9.67 15.20 14.16
CA GLY A 146 -10.69 15.51 15.19
C GLY A 146 -11.64 14.34 15.44
N GLU A 147 -11.29 13.13 15.04
CA GLU A 147 -12.07 11.92 15.37
C GLU A 147 -12.05 11.67 16.89
N ASP A 148 -13.12 11.09 17.41
CA ASP A 148 -13.23 10.75 18.85
C ASP A 148 -12.15 9.71 19.21
N PRO A 149 -11.32 9.93 20.23
CA PRO A 149 -10.32 8.97 20.68
C PRO A 149 -10.89 7.57 20.98
N GLU A 150 -12.13 7.46 21.46
CA GLU A 150 -12.78 6.17 21.73
C GLU A 150 -13.06 5.41 20.42
N GLU A 151 -13.41 6.09 19.34
CA GLU A 151 -13.57 5.48 18.02
C GLU A 151 -12.22 4.98 17.49
N VAL A 152 -11.16 5.79 17.61
CA VAL A 152 -9.79 5.41 17.22
C VAL A 152 -9.32 4.17 17.98
N ILE A 153 -9.56 4.14 19.31
CA ILE A 153 -9.25 2.98 20.15
C ILE A 153 -10.07 1.76 19.71
N GLY A 154 -11.34 1.97 19.37
CA GLY A 154 -12.23 0.91 18.85
C GLY A 154 -11.68 0.26 17.59
N ASP A 155 -11.26 1.06 16.61
CA ASP A 155 -10.67 0.58 15.37
C ASP A 155 -9.36 -0.21 15.60
N LEU A 156 -8.46 0.31 16.46
CA LEU A 156 -7.20 -0.37 16.77
C LEU A 156 -7.44 -1.67 17.57
N ARG A 157 -8.41 -1.71 18.45
CA ARG A 157 -8.83 -2.95 19.15
C ARG A 157 -9.37 -3.97 18.16
N TYR A 158 -10.23 -3.55 17.23
CA TYR A 158 -10.73 -4.41 16.15
C TYR A 158 -9.57 -5.07 15.38
N ILE A 159 -8.58 -4.28 14.94
CA ILE A 159 -7.40 -4.82 14.26
C ILE A 159 -6.66 -5.84 15.14
N GLY A 160 -6.44 -5.52 16.41
CA GLY A 160 -5.78 -6.42 17.36
C GLY A 160 -6.55 -7.72 17.59
N ASP A 161 -7.87 -7.67 17.64
CA ASP A 161 -8.72 -8.85 17.79
C ASP A 161 -8.70 -9.70 16.52
N LYS A 162 -8.79 -9.06 15.34
CA LYS A 162 -8.63 -9.75 14.04
C LYS A 162 -7.27 -10.44 13.91
N CYS A 163 -6.20 -9.83 14.38
CA CYS A 163 -4.90 -10.50 14.46
C CYS A 163 -4.98 -11.79 15.26
N ARG A 164 -5.52 -11.73 16.49
CA ARG A 164 -5.63 -12.90 17.39
C ARG A 164 -6.51 -14.01 16.81
N GLU A 165 -7.65 -13.64 16.21
CA GLU A 165 -8.56 -14.57 15.52
C GLU A 165 -7.85 -15.36 14.41
N ASN A 166 -6.86 -14.75 13.75
CA ASN A 166 -6.11 -15.33 12.64
C ASN A 166 -4.71 -15.85 13.04
N GLY A 167 -4.43 -15.99 14.35
CA GLY A 167 -3.16 -16.52 14.83
C GLY A 167 -1.96 -15.58 14.68
N ILE A 168 -2.21 -14.31 14.39
CA ILE A 168 -1.19 -13.26 14.27
C ILE A 168 -1.01 -12.61 15.65
N LYS A 169 0.22 -12.44 16.10
CA LYS A 169 0.51 -11.73 17.34
C LYS A 169 0.63 -10.23 17.08
N PRO A 170 -0.32 -9.40 17.56
CA PRO A 170 -0.22 -7.95 17.44
C PRO A 170 0.84 -7.40 18.41
N ILE A 171 1.58 -6.39 17.96
CA ILE A 171 2.62 -5.66 18.70
C ILE A 171 2.34 -4.17 18.60
#